data_2e588ef3e822adc04f3fda4978e66e58
#
_entry.id   2e588ef3e822adc04f3fda4978e66e58
#
_cell.length_a   1.000
_cell.length_b   1.000
_cell.length_c   1.000
_cell.angle_alpha   90.00
_cell.angle_beta   90.00
_cell.angle_gamma   90.00
#
_symmetry.space_group_name_H-M   'P 1'
#
loop_
_entity.id
_entity.type
_entity.pdbx_description
1 polymer ?
#
loop_
_entity_poly.entity_id
_entity_poly.type
_entity_poly.pdbx_seq_one_letter_code
_entity_poly.pdbx_strand_id
1 'polypeptide(L)'
;MTLAELAEAIGAPARQIRFMIAEGVLPPAVKTGRSADAYNEEHLAKARRYMILHGLGMKPAAIKVLMAFDEAIPIYQSGGVELRVDTSIDPESIDIDATLNELGKALRAYTKKR
;
A
#
# COMPACT_ATOMS: atom_id res chain seq x y z
N MET A 1 -4.50 0.30 -17.64
CA MET A 1 -4.37 -1.17 -17.45
C MET A 1 -5.71 -1.86 -17.56
N THR A 2 -5.70 -3.07 -18.06
CA THR A 2 -6.87 -3.95 -18.00
C THR A 2 -6.98 -4.55 -16.60
N LEU A 3 -8.13 -5.17 -16.32
CA LEU A 3 -8.32 -5.90 -15.05
C LEU A 3 -7.27 -7.01 -14.89
N ALA A 4 -6.97 -7.74 -15.96
CA ALA A 4 -5.97 -8.81 -15.93
C ALA A 4 -4.57 -8.26 -15.63
N GLU A 5 -4.20 -7.14 -16.23
CA GLU A 5 -2.91 -6.49 -15.98
C GLU A 5 -2.79 -5.98 -14.54
N LEU A 6 -3.86 -5.40 -14.00
CA LEU A 6 -3.88 -4.96 -12.61
C LEU A 6 -3.76 -6.16 -11.65
N ALA A 7 -4.49 -7.23 -11.91
CA ALA A 7 -4.43 -8.45 -11.11
C ALA A 7 -3.01 -9.04 -11.10
N GLU A 8 -2.37 -9.10 -12.26
CA GLU A 8 -1.00 -9.58 -12.36
C GLU A 8 -0.02 -8.68 -11.58
N ALA A 9 -0.18 -7.36 -11.71
CA ALA A 9 0.69 -6.40 -11.05
C ALA A 9 0.65 -6.50 -9.52
N ILE A 10 -0.50 -6.82 -8.94
CA ILE A 10 -0.64 -6.97 -7.48
C ILE A 10 -0.50 -8.40 -6.99
N GLY A 11 -0.37 -9.36 -7.89
CA GLY A 11 -0.23 -10.77 -7.53
C GLY A 11 -1.48 -11.38 -6.94
N ALA A 12 -2.66 -10.93 -7.35
CA ALA A 12 -3.94 -11.41 -6.82
C ALA A 12 -4.92 -11.70 -7.96
N PRO A 13 -5.91 -12.59 -7.75
CA PRO A 13 -6.90 -12.89 -8.79
C PRO A 13 -7.83 -11.70 -9.04
N ALA A 14 -8.41 -11.64 -10.24
CA ALA A 14 -9.32 -10.57 -10.61
C ALA A 14 -10.53 -10.44 -9.68
N ARG A 15 -11.00 -11.55 -9.10
CA ARG A 15 -12.09 -11.53 -8.12
C ARG A 15 -11.77 -10.69 -6.89
N GLN A 16 -10.48 -10.64 -6.49
CA GLN A 16 -10.03 -9.84 -5.36
C GLN A 16 -10.17 -8.34 -5.68
N ILE A 17 -9.85 -7.96 -6.90
CA ILE A 17 -10.01 -6.56 -7.34
C ILE A 17 -11.49 -6.18 -7.37
N ARG A 18 -12.35 -7.06 -7.87
CA ARG A 18 -13.78 -6.82 -7.87
C ARG A 18 -14.33 -6.67 -6.46
N PHE A 19 -13.82 -7.47 -5.52
CA PHE A 19 -14.17 -7.36 -4.11
C PHE A 19 -13.75 -5.98 -3.54
N MET A 20 -12.55 -5.52 -3.84
CA MET A 20 -12.07 -4.21 -3.39
C MET A 20 -12.95 -3.07 -3.92
N ILE A 21 -13.40 -3.17 -5.17
CA ILE A 21 -14.30 -2.18 -5.76
C ILE A 21 -15.67 -2.23 -5.05
N ALA A 22 -16.20 -3.42 -4.85
CA ALA A 22 -17.51 -3.61 -4.19
C ALA A 22 -17.49 -3.08 -2.76
N GLU A 23 -16.37 -3.22 -2.04
CA GLU A 23 -16.22 -2.70 -0.67
C GLU A 23 -15.89 -1.21 -0.63
N GLY A 24 -15.70 -0.56 -1.76
CA GLY A 24 -15.37 0.86 -1.81
C GLY A 24 -13.92 1.19 -1.50
N VAL A 25 -13.04 0.19 -1.48
CA VAL A 25 -11.60 0.37 -1.26
C VAL A 25 -10.94 0.93 -2.51
N LEU A 26 -11.37 0.44 -3.68
CA LEU A 26 -10.92 0.95 -4.96
C LEU A 26 -12.05 1.74 -5.64
N PRO A 27 -11.73 2.80 -6.38
CA PRO A 27 -12.73 3.43 -7.23
C PRO A 27 -13.14 2.47 -8.34
N PRO A 28 -14.35 2.64 -8.89
CA PRO A 28 -14.78 1.81 -10.01
C PRO A 28 -13.86 2.01 -11.22
N ALA A 29 -13.91 1.05 -12.15
CA ALA A 29 -13.19 1.17 -13.41
C ALA A 29 -13.61 2.44 -14.14
N VAL A 30 -12.65 3.11 -14.76
CA VAL A 30 -12.91 4.30 -15.54
C VAL A 30 -13.61 3.88 -16.83
N LYS A 31 -14.77 4.45 -17.09
CA LYS A 31 -15.52 4.17 -18.32
C LYS A 31 -14.94 4.98 -19.48
N THR A 32 -13.95 4.40 -20.12
CA THR A 32 -13.42 4.92 -21.38
C THR A 32 -13.97 4.05 -22.51
N GLY A 33 -13.84 4.47 -23.73
CA GLY A 33 -14.22 3.66 -24.89
C GLY A 33 -13.32 2.43 -25.09
N ARG A 34 -12.31 2.23 -24.24
CA ARG A 34 -11.31 1.16 -24.34
C ARG A 34 -11.12 0.51 -22.98
N SER A 35 -11.30 -0.79 -22.91
CA SER A 35 -11.10 -1.56 -21.66
C SER A 35 -9.64 -1.53 -21.17
N ALA A 36 -8.67 -1.29 -22.07
CA ALA A 36 -7.25 -1.23 -21.73
C ALA A 36 -6.92 -0.09 -20.76
N ASP A 37 -7.74 0.97 -20.73
CA ASP A 37 -7.53 2.15 -19.89
C ASP A 37 -8.45 2.19 -18.67
N ALA A 38 -9.11 1.08 -18.35
CA ALA A 38 -10.11 1.02 -17.28
C ALA A 38 -9.51 1.22 -15.89
N TYR A 39 -8.24 0.88 -15.70
CA TYR A 39 -7.53 0.99 -14.41
C TYR A 39 -6.25 1.80 -14.58
N ASN A 40 -5.96 2.66 -13.61
CA ASN A 40 -4.83 3.58 -13.66
C ASN A 40 -3.89 3.40 -12.45
N GLU A 41 -2.93 4.31 -12.31
CA GLU A 41 -1.95 4.26 -11.22
C GLU A 41 -2.59 4.39 -9.83
N GLU A 42 -3.69 5.12 -9.71
CA GLU A 42 -4.41 5.22 -8.44
C GLU A 42 -4.97 3.86 -8.03
N HIS A 43 -5.56 3.11 -8.98
CA HIS A 43 -6.02 1.75 -8.72
C HIS A 43 -4.87 0.86 -8.26
N LEU A 44 -3.73 0.95 -8.94
CA LEU A 44 -2.56 0.13 -8.62
C LEU A 44 -2.04 0.44 -7.22
N ALA A 45 -1.88 1.73 -6.87
CA ALA A 45 -1.38 2.13 -5.56
C ALA A 45 -2.31 1.68 -4.43
N LYS A 46 -3.62 1.88 -4.60
CA LYS A 46 -4.59 1.47 -3.59
C LYS A 46 -4.71 -0.05 -3.45
N ALA A 47 -4.66 -0.77 -4.57
CA ALA A 47 -4.70 -2.23 -4.55
C ALA A 47 -3.46 -2.81 -3.85
N ARG A 48 -2.28 -2.28 -4.13
CA ARG A 48 -1.05 -2.69 -3.44
C ARG A 48 -1.14 -2.47 -1.94
N ARG A 49 -1.62 -1.30 -1.55
CA ARG A 49 -1.79 -0.95 -0.13
C ARG A 49 -2.74 -1.92 0.56
N TYR A 50 -3.86 -2.24 -0.08
CA TYR A 50 -4.80 -3.23 0.45
C TYR A 50 -4.11 -4.58 0.65
N MET A 51 -3.39 -5.06 -0.35
CA MET A 51 -2.73 -6.37 -0.28
C MET A 51 -1.67 -6.42 0.83
N ILE A 52 -0.94 -5.34 1.05
CA ILE A 52 0.04 -5.25 2.13
C ILE A 52 -0.66 -5.36 3.49
N LEU A 53 -1.71 -4.58 3.71
CA LEU A 53 -2.46 -4.61 4.97
C LEU A 53 -3.11 -5.96 5.22
N HIS A 54 -3.66 -6.57 4.18
CA HIS A 54 -4.25 -7.91 4.25
C HIS A 54 -3.17 -8.95 4.61
N GLY A 55 -1.99 -8.84 4.02
CA GLY A 55 -0.83 -9.69 4.33
C GLY A 55 -0.35 -9.55 5.77
N LEU A 56 -0.59 -8.41 6.40
CA LEU A 56 -0.28 -8.18 7.81
C LEU A 56 -1.36 -8.73 8.77
N GLY A 57 -2.38 -9.37 8.23
CA GLY A 57 -3.44 -9.99 9.02
C GLY A 57 -4.66 -9.12 9.28
N MET A 58 -4.73 -7.93 8.68
CA MET A 58 -5.87 -7.05 8.87
C MET A 58 -7.10 -7.55 8.10
N LYS A 59 -8.26 -7.44 8.72
CA LYS A 59 -9.54 -7.78 8.09
C LYS A 59 -9.98 -6.66 7.13
N PRO A 60 -10.74 -6.99 6.08
CA PRO A 60 -11.20 -6.02 5.10
C PRO A 60 -11.84 -4.76 5.68
N ALA A 61 -12.68 -4.90 6.70
CA ALA A 61 -13.33 -3.75 7.34
C ALA A 61 -12.33 -2.78 7.97
N ALA A 62 -11.30 -3.32 8.63
CA ALA A 62 -10.25 -2.50 9.24
C ALA A 62 -9.39 -1.83 8.17
N ILE A 63 -9.08 -2.54 7.10
CA ILE A 63 -8.30 -1.99 5.98
C ILE A 63 -9.05 -0.81 5.35
N LYS A 64 -10.34 -0.96 5.14
CA LYS A 64 -11.17 0.10 4.56
C LYS A 64 -11.10 1.39 5.39
N VAL A 65 -11.21 1.26 6.71
CA VAL A 65 -11.12 2.42 7.61
C VAL A 65 -9.74 3.07 7.53
N LEU A 66 -8.69 2.26 7.61
CA LEU A 66 -7.32 2.78 7.57
C LEU A 66 -7.02 3.50 6.26
N MET A 67 -7.43 2.92 5.14
CA MET A 67 -7.19 3.49 3.81
C MET A 67 -7.94 4.80 3.56
N ALA A 68 -9.00 5.07 4.32
CA ALA A 68 -9.73 6.32 4.21
C ALA A 68 -8.97 7.51 4.82
N PHE A 69 -8.02 7.25 5.72
CA PHE A 69 -7.37 8.31 6.50
C PHE A 69 -5.85 8.43 6.30
N ASP A 70 -5.18 7.39 5.82
CA ASP A 70 -3.71 7.39 5.79
C ASP A 70 -3.17 6.59 4.59
N GLU A 71 -2.23 7.17 3.87
CA GLU A 71 -1.56 6.52 2.75
C GLU A 71 -0.33 5.71 3.18
N ALA A 72 0.20 5.99 4.37
CA ALA A 72 1.32 5.23 4.93
C ALA A 72 0.80 4.27 5.99
N ILE A 73 1.34 3.04 6.00
CA ILE A 73 0.93 2.02 6.98
C ILE A 73 2.02 1.82 8.03
N PRO A 74 1.63 1.61 9.30
CA PRO A 74 2.60 1.27 10.34
C PRO A 74 3.00 -0.20 10.21
N ILE A 75 4.29 -0.46 10.06
CA ILE A 75 4.82 -1.82 9.99
C ILE A 75 5.60 -2.21 11.25
N TYR A 76 5.92 -1.23 12.10
CA TYR A 76 6.66 -1.47 13.34
C TYR A 76 6.29 -0.40 14.35
N GLN A 77 6.09 -0.83 15.59
CA GLN A 77 5.88 0.11 16.70
C GLN A 77 6.41 -0.52 17.98
N SER A 78 7.47 0.04 18.53
CA SER A 78 8.05 -0.42 19.78
C SER A 78 9.03 0.62 20.31
N GLY A 79 9.21 0.66 21.63
CA GLY A 79 10.22 1.50 22.26
C GLY A 79 10.11 2.99 21.96
N GLY A 80 8.92 3.48 21.72
CA GLY A 80 8.68 4.89 21.39
C GLY A 80 8.95 5.24 19.94
N VAL A 81 9.20 4.23 19.09
CA VAL A 81 9.46 4.42 17.65
C VAL A 81 8.35 3.76 16.83
N GLU A 82 7.87 4.49 15.85
CA GLU A 82 6.91 3.96 14.88
C GLU A 82 7.51 4.11 13.48
N LEU A 83 7.46 3.04 12.70
CA LEU A 83 7.90 3.05 11.31
C LEU A 83 6.69 2.86 10.40
N ARG A 84 6.47 3.81 9.51
CA ARG A 84 5.42 3.77 8.51
C ARG A 84 6.02 3.64 7.12
N VAL A 85 5.32 2.95 6.24
CA VAL A 85 5.78 2.73 4.87
C VAL A 85 4.74 3.26 3.88
N ASP A 86 5.22 3.98 2.89
CA ASP A 86 4.40 4.44 1.78
C ASP A 86 4.07 3.25 0.87
N THR A 87 2.78 2.91 0.80
CA THR A 87 2.32 1.74 0.06
C THR A 87 2.25 1.95 -1.44
N SER A 88 2.47 3.17 -1.92
CA SER A 88 2.56 3.45 -3.36
C SER A 88 3.90 3.03 -3.95
N ILE A 89 4.91 2.82 -3.09
CA ILE A 89 6.25 2.42 -3.51
C ILE A 89 6.32 0.89 -3.57
N ASP A 90 6.98 0.37 -4.60
CA ASP A 90 7.21 -1.07 -4.73
C ASP A 90 8.07 -1.55 -3.54
N PRO A 91 7.58 -2.49 -2.73
CA PRO A 91 8.35 -3.00 -1.59
C PRO A 91 9.71 -3.57 -1.98
N GLU A 92 9.82 -4.16 -3.16
CA GLU A 92 11.10 -4.72 -3.63
C GLU A 92 12.14 -3.67 -3.97
N SER A 93 11.70 -2.41 -4.19
CA SER A 93 12.63 -1.31 -4.47
C SER A 93 13.30 -0.76 -3.22
N ILE A 94 12.85 -1.17 -2.03
CA ILE A 94 13.39 -0.66 -0.76
C ILE A 94 14.75 -1.34 -0.48
N ASP A 95 15.80 -0.53 -0.38
CA ASP A 95 17.10 -0.99 0.07
C ASP A 95 17.10 -1.01 1.59
N ILE A 96 16.96 -2.21 2.17
CA ILE A 96 16.82 -2.39 3.61
C ILE A 96 18.06 -1.91 4.35
N ASP A 97 19.25 -2.28 3.88
CA ASP A 97 20.50 -1.91 4.56
C ASP A 97 20.74 -0.40 4.54
N ALA A 98 20.52 0.23 3.40
CA ALA A 98 20.63 1.68 3.29
C ALA A 98 19.60 2.39 4.17
N THR A 99 18.38 1.90 4.20
CA THR A 99 17.30 2.46 5.03
C THR A 99 17.64 2.33 6.51
N LEU A 100 18.11 1.17 6.96
CA LEU A 100 18.50 0.95 8.36
C LEU A 100 19.63 1.88 8.76
N ASN A 101 20.60 2.10 7.88
CA ASN A 101 21.70 3.02 8.13
C ASN A 101 21.20 4.46 8.33
N GLU A 102 20.30 4.92 7.46
CA GLU A 102 19.73 6.27 7.56
C GLU A 102 18.82 6.42 8.79
N LEU A 103 18.03 5.41 9.11
CA LEU A 103 17.21 5.40 10.31
C LEU A 103 18.09 5.49 11.57
N GLY A 104 19.19 4.74 11.61
CA GLY A 104 20.13 4.79 12.71
C GLY A 104 20.70 6.19 12.90
N LYS A 105 21.10 6.84 11.81
CA LYS A 105 21.60 8.22 11.86
C LYS A 105 20.54 9.19 12.39
N ALA A 106 19.31 9.07 11.92
CA ALA A 106 18.22 9.94 12.35
C ALA A 106 17.92 9.78 13.84
N LEU A 107 17.88 8.55 14.33
CA LEU A 107 17.64 8.27 15.74
C LEU A 107 18.77 8.80 16.63
N ARG A 108 20.02 8.63 16.21
CA ARG A 108 21.17 9.16 16.96
C ARG A 108 21.15 10.69 16.99
N ALA A 109 20.82 11.33 15.87
CA ALA A 109 20.71 12.78 15.81
C ALA A 109 19.60 13.30 16.74
N TYR A 110 18.47 12.61 16.77
CA TYR A 110 17.36 12.95 17.66
C TYR A 110 17.75 12.82 19.13
N THR A 111 18.38 11.71 19.50
CA THR A 111 18.76 11.47 20.90
C THR A 111 19.87 12.41 21.39
N LYS A 112 20.76 12.85 20.51
CA LYS A 112 21.82 13.81 20.86
C LYS A 112 21.31 15.20 21.16
N LYS A 113 20.14 15.59 20.61
CA LYS A 113 19.55 16.92 20.83
C LYS A 113 18.85 17.04 22.18
N ARG A 114 18.76 15.97 22.91
CA ARG A 114 18.15 15.90 24.23
C ARG A 114 19.21 15.77 25.29
#